data_df269cf560baf89e4e93d85d80e910ed
#
_entry.id   df269cf560baf89e4e93d85d80e910ed
#
_cell.length_a   1.000
_cell.length_b   1.000
_cell.length_c   1.000
_cell.angle_alpha   90.00
_cell.angle_beta   90.00
_cell.angle_gamma   90.00
#
_symmetry.space_group_name_H-M   'P 1'
#
loop_
_entity.id
_entity.type
_entity.pdbx_description
1 polymer ?
#
loop_
_entity_poly.entity_id
_entity_poly.type
_entity_poly.pdbx_seq_one_letter_code
_entity_poly.pdbx_strand_id
1 'polypeptide(L)'
;MNFRLLSQYHADIKKLIKISLPILLAQIAQNSMGLADTIMAGRVSSTDMAAISVGASIWMPLVLFGQGLLLALPPTISYLNGSGQRHRIAHQVRQGIWLVLGVSIPLGLLIYFCEIPLQYMQMESKMSDLARDYLHAMLWGLPAYLMLINFRCLNDGIAKTKPAMVITFLGLLLNIPLNYIFIYGKFGMPAFGAVGCGIATAIVNWAMCLMMMFYSYTNTQERSLKVFSQLIEMPNPRTLKKLLRLGLPIAIALCCEVALFALTSLMLSPLGSTIVASHQITLNTSSFIFMFPLSIGMATTILVGQALGAGSPQNSKKMSYAALLLGLTVTIITALITIFFRYEIASIFITDEIVIAMAANLLLFSALYQFSDTVQMVVGGILRGYKDTKVILYITLFSYWVIGMPLGYTLGRTDWLVPHIDAKGFWIAFVVSLTFAAILLSLRMKKMQAMSDNAILQRLEKIK
;
A
#
# COMPACT_ATOMS: atom_id res chain seq x y z
N MET A 1 6.84 8.58 -30.32
CA MET A 1 5.58 8.67 -29.53
C MET A 1 4.74 9.80 -30.12
N ASN A 2 3.56 9.51 -30.69
CA ASN A 2 2.79 10.46 -31.46
C ASN A 2 2.22 11.58 -30.58
N PHE A 3 2.64 12.84 -30.79
CA PHE A 3 2.13 14.03 -30.06
C PHE A 3 0.59 14.17 -30.08
N ARG A 4 -0.07 13.65 -31.10
CA ARG A 4 -1.54 13.60 -31.19
C ARG A 4 -2.21 12.71 -30.13
N LEU A 5 -1.55 11.63 -29.65
CA LEU A 5 -2.07 10.79 -28.58
C LEU A 5 -2.04 11.52 -27.24
N LEU A 6 -0.98 12.27 -26.95
CA LEU A 6 -0.88 13.07 -25.74
C LEU A 6 -1.95 14.17 -25.67
N SER A 7 -2.25 14.83 -26.80
CA SER A 7 -3.28 15.86 -26.83
C SER A 7 -4.69 15.30 -26.62
N GLN A 8 -4.96 14.08 -27.09
CA GLN A 8 -6.25 13.42 -26.95
C GLN A 8 -6.57 13.03 -25.49
N TYR A 9 -5.54 12.71 -24.67
CA TYR A 9 -5.70 12.31 -23.27
C TYR A 9 -5.32 13.41 -22.27
N HIS A 10 -4.95 14.61 -22.73
CA HIS A 10 -4.46 15.70 -21.87
C HIS A 10 -5.40 16.03 -20.70
N ALA A 11 -6.70 16.16 -20.97
CA ALA A 11 -7.68 16.46 -19.94
C ALA A 11 -7.82 15.34 -18.89
N ASP A 12 -7.71 14.07 -19.32
CA ASP A 12 -7.82 12.91 -18.45
C ASP A 12 -6.54 12.71 -17.63
N ILE A 13 -5.37 12.94 -18.24
CA ILE A 13 -4.07 12.95 -17.53
C ILE A 13 -4.05 14.04 -16.46
N LYS A 14 -4.55 15.24 -16.75
CA LYS A 14 -4.64 16.33 -15.76
C LYS A 14 -5.53 15.95 -14.57
N LYS A 15 -6.65 15.26 -14.82
CA LYS A 15 -7.52 14.75 -13.75
C LYS A 15 -6.81 13.68 -12.91
N LEU A 16 -6.11 12.76 -13.56
CA LEU A 16 -5.31 11.72 -12.88
C LEU A 16 -4.24 12.34 -11.99
N ILE A 17 -3.44 13.27 -12.50
CA ILE A 17 -2.40 13.96 -11.71
C ILE A 17 -3.02 14.70 -10.52
N LYS A 18 -4.15 15.38 -10.71
CA LYS A 18 -4.84 16.11 -9.63
C LYS A 18 -5.26 15.21 -8.47
N ILE A 19 -5.56 13.93 -8.73
CA ILE A 19 -5.96 12.97 -7.71
C ILE A 19 -4.75 12.17 -7.22
N SER A 20 -3.86 11.72 -8.11
CA SER A 20 -2.72 10.87 -7.73
C SER A 20 -1.63 11.61 -6.97
N LEU A 21 -1.38 12.89 -7.29
CA LEU A 21 -0.32 13.68 -6.62
C LEU A 21 -0.58 13.83 -5.11
N PRO A 22 -1.78 14.21 -4.63
CA PRO A 22 -2.03 14.23 -3.19
C PRO A 22 -1.93 12.85 -2.53
N ILE A 23 -2.33 11.77 -3.23
CA ILE A 23 -2.17 10.39 -2.73
C ILE A 23 -0.69 10.06 -2.58
N LEU A 24 0.14 10.38 -3.59
CA LEU A 24 1.59 10.18 -3.54
C LEU A 24 2.22 10.92 -2.36
N LEU A 25 1.89 12.20 -2.19
CA LEU A 25 2.41 13.02 -1.10
C LEU A 25 1.99 12.48 0.27
N ALA A 26 0.74 11.99 0.40
CA ALA A 26 0.29 11.32 1.62
C ALA A 26 1.10 10.04 1.90
N GLN A 27 1.41 9.23 0.89
CA GLN A 27 2.24 8.03 1.04
C GLN A 27 3.67 8.38 1.47
N ILE A 28 4.27 9.41 0.88
CA ILE A 28 5.59 9.91 1.27
C ILE A 28 5.59 10.36 2.73
N ALA A 29 4.60 11.14 3.15
CA ALA A 29 4.47 11.58 4.54
C ALA A 29 4.30 10.39 5.51
N GLN A 30 3.49 9.40 5.13
CA GLN A 30 3.28 8.17 5.91
C GLN A 30 4.58 7.39 6.13
N ASN A 31 5.37 7.20 5.05
CA ASN A 31 6.66 6.51 5.16
C ASN A 31 7.69 7.33 5.92
N SER A 32 7.64 8.66 5.81
CA SER A 32 8.52 9.55 6.58
C SER A 32 8.28 9.46 8.09
N MET A 33 7.04 9.18 8.54
CA MET A 33 6.78 8.91 9.96
C MET A 33 7.54 7.66 10.44
N GLY A 34 7.43 6.54 9.72
CA GLY A 34 8.16 5.32 10.08
C GLY A 34 9.68 5.49 10.06
N LEU A 35 10.21 6.29 9.13
CA LEU A 35 11.62 6.63 9.07
C LEU A 35 12.05 7.49 10.28
N ALA A 36 11.26 8.50 10.64
CA ALA A 36 11.49 9.32 11.82
C ALA A 36 11.49 8.49 13.11
N ASP A 37 10.52 7.59 13.26
CA ASP A 37 10.41 6.64 14.37
C ASP A 37 11.70 5.83 14.53
N THR A 38 12.18 5.23 13.43
CA THR A 38 13.38 4.40 13.42
C THR A 38 14.65 5.21 13.74
N ILE A 39 14.81 6.39 13.16
CA ILE A 39 15.97 7.26 13.39
C ILE A 39 16.01 7.74 14.85
N MET A 40 14.87 8.17 15.37
CA MET A 40 14.80 8.71 16.73
C MET A 40 15.05 7.63 17.79
N ALA A 41 14.53 6.41 17.59
CA ALA A 41 14.81 5.28 18.46
C ALA A 41 16.28 4.82 18.36
N GLY A 42 16.85 4.82 17.16
CA GLY A 42 18.25 4.48 16.95
C GLY A 42 19.25 5.40 17.67
N ARG A 43 18.83 6.63 17.95
CA ARG A 43 19.62 7.56 18.78
C ARG A 43 19.57 7.25 20.28
N VAL A 44 18.64 6.43 20.75
CA VAL A 44 18.60 5.95 22.15
C VAL A 44 19.52 4.75 22.29
N SER A 45 19.26 3.69 21.53
CA SER A 45 20.11 2.49 21.49
C SER A 45 19.87 1.66 20.24
N SER A 46 20.86 0.83 19.89
CA SER A 46 20.71 -0.16 18.82
C SER A 46 19.63 -1.21 19.15
N THR A 47 19.45 -1.55 20.43
CA THR A 47 18.43 -2.48 20.90
C THR A 47 17.02 -1.91 20.70
N ASP A 48 16.80 -0.61 20.99
CA ASP A 48 15.51 0.05 20.75
C ASP A 48 15.17 0.09 19.25
N MET A 49 16.14 0.44 18.40
CA MET A 49 15.96 0.42 16.94
C MET A 49 15.62 -0.98 16.42
N ALA A 50 16.31 -1.99 16.90
CA ALA A 50 16.06 -3.39 16.54
C ALA A 50 14.67 -3.85 17.00
N ALA A 51 14.26 -3.49 18.22
CA ALA A 51 12.94 -3.80 18.75
C ALA A 51 11.80 -3.19 17.89
N ILE A 52 11.93 -1.93 17.45
CA ILE A 52 10.97 -1.30 16.53
C ILE A 52 10.96 -2.03 15.19
N SER A 53 12.12 -2.40 14.64
CA SER A 53 12.20 -3.10 13.36
C SER A 53 11.50 -4.47 13.40
N VAL A 54 11.70 -5.22 14.49
CA VAL A 54 11.03 -6.51 14.73
C VAL A 54 9.51 -6.28 14.90
N GLY A 55 9.12 -5.32 15.73
CA GLY A 55 7.70 -4.97 15.92
C GLY A 55 7.01 -4.56 14.64
N ALA A 56 7.67 -3.73 13.81
CA ALA A 56 7.17 -3.32 12.51
C ALA A 56 6.99 -4.51 11.55
N SER A 57 7.85 -5.51 11.61
CA SER A 57 7.75 -6.73 10.79
C SER A 57 6.50 -7.55 11.10
N ILE A 58 6.00 -7.50 12.33
CA ILE A 58 4.75 -8.14 12.76
C ILE A 58 3.56 -7.22 12.45
N TRP A 59 3.69 -5.92 12.74
CA TRP A 59 2.64 -4.93 12.58
C TRP A 59 2.21 -4.75 11.11
N MET A 60 3.18 -4.58 10.20
CA MET A 60 2.91 -4.23 8.80
C MET A 60 2.00 -5.21 8.05
N PRO A 61 2.22 -6.55 8.08
CA PRO A 61 1.31 -7.48 7.39
C PRO A 61 -0.11 -7.45 7.95
N LEU A 62 -0.27 -7.30 9.27
CA LEU A 62 -1.58 -7.27 9.93
C LEU A 62 -2.36 -6.02 9.54
N VAL A 63 -1.70 -4.87 9.57
CA VAL A 63 -2.32 -3.59 9.19
C VAL A 63 -2.64 -3.54 7.71
N LEU A 64 -1.75 -4.05 6.84
CA LEU A 64 -2.00 -4.14 5.40
C LEU A 64 -3.19 -5.06 5.08
N PHE A 65 -3.38 -6.14 5.84
CA PHE A 65 -4.57 -6.97 5.70
C PHE A 65 -5.84 -6.18 6.03
N GLY A 66 -5.88 -5.48 7.17
CA GLY A 66 -7.00 -4.63 7.56
C GLY A 66 -7.27 -3.51 6.56
N GLN A 67 -6.23 -2.82 6.11
CA GLN A 67 -6.31 -1.79 5.08
C GLN A 67 -6.83 -2.36 3.75
N GLY A 68 -6.33 -3.52 3.33
CA GLY A 68 -6.74 -4.20 2.10
C GLY A 68 -8.24 -4.50 2.05
N LEU A 69 -8.83 -4.90 3.20
CA LEU A 69 -10.28 -5.10 3.32
C LEU A 69 -11.06 -3.81 3.07
N LEU A 70 -10.58 -2.69 3.60
CA LEU A 70 -11.23 -1.38 3.44
C LEU A 70 -11.05 -0.80 2.03
N LEU A 71 -10.06 -1.25 1.25
CA LEU A 71 -9.87 -0.86 -0.15
C LEU A 71 -11.01 -1.33 -1.09
N ALA A 72 -12.01 -2.05 -0.59
CA ALA A 72 -13.29 -2.27 -1.26
C ALA A 72 -14.16 -1.00 -1.34
N LEU A 73 -13.96 -0.04 -0.44
CA LEU A 73 -14.79 1.16 -0.34
C LEU A 73 -14.56 2.17 -1.50
N PRO A 74 -13.32 2.55 -1.87
CA PRO A 74 -13.11 3.52 -2.94
C PRO A 74 -13.81 3.18 -4.26
N PRO A 75 -13.71 1.95 -4.84
CA PRO A 75 -14.42 1.62 -6.07
C PRO A 75 -15.94 1.56 -5.87
N THR A 76 -16.43 1.25 -4.68
CA THR A 76 -17.87 1.25 -4.37
C THR A 76 -18.40 2.66 -4.26
N ILE A 77 -17.72 3.52 -3.52
CA ILE A 77 -18.11 4.93 -3.30
C ILE A 77 -18.00 5.72 -4.60
N SER A 78 -16.91 5.53 -5.37
CA SER A 78 -16.71 6.22 -6.63
C SER A 78 -17.80 5.89 -7.65
N TYR A 79 -18.20 4.62 -7.71
CA TYR A 79 -19.33 4.19 -8.54
C TYR A 79 -20.65 4.85 -8.11
N LEU A 80 -20.96 4.89 -6.81
CA LEU A 80 -22.16 5.53 -6.27
C LEU A 80 -22.15 7.04 -6.50
N ASN A 81 -20.99 7.68 -6.38
CA ASN A 81 -20.82 9.10 -6.66
C ASN A 81 -21.06 9.41 -8.16
N GLY A 82 -20.50 8.58 -9.05
CA GLY A 82 -20.71 8.70 -10.50
C GLY A 82 -22.15 8.48 -10.94
N SER A 83 -22.86 7.52 -10.30
CA SER A 83 -24.27 7.21 -10.62
C SER A 83 -25.29 8.17 -9.97
N GLY A 84 -24.84 9.23 -9.30
CA GLY A 84 -25.72 10.16 -8.60
C GLY A 84 -26.38 9.60 -7.32
N GLN A 85 -26.12 8.34 -6.96
CA GLN A 85 -26.71 7.68 -5.77
C GLN A 85 -25.96 8.06 -4.48
N ARG A 86 -25.68 9.36 -4.30
CA ARG A 86 -24.89 9.88 -3.20
C ARG A 86 -25.47 9.54 -1.82
N HIS A 87 -26.79 9.43 -1.69
CA HIS A 87 -27.46 9.05 -0.44
C HIS A 87 -27.05 7.65 0.08
N ARG A 88 -26.59 6.77 -0.82
CA ARG A 88 -26.13 5.41 -0.45
C ARG A 88 -24.68 5.37 0.03
N ILE A 89 -23.90 6.44 -0.19
CA ILE A 89 -22.49 6.53 0.21
C ILE A 89 -22.38 6.46 1.74
N ALA A 90 -23.24 7.20 2.46
CA ALA A 90 -23.26 7.19 3.92
C ALA A 90 -23.44 5.78 4.49
N HIS A 91 -24.35 5.00 3.92
CA HIS A 91 -24.55 3.61 4.31
C HIS A 91 -23.27 2.77 4.15
N GLN A 92 -22.56 2.90 3.01
CA GLN A 92 -21.32 2.16 2.79
C GLN A 92 -20.24 2.51 3.81
N VAL A 93 -20.07 3.79 4.13
CA VAL A 93 -19.07 4.27 5.10
C VAL A 93 -19.42 3.78 6.51
N ARG A 94 -20.69 3.83 6.91
CA ARG A 94 -21.17 3.32 8.21
C ARG A 94 -21.00 1.80 8.33
N GLN A 95 -21.27 1.05 7.26
CA GLN A 95 -20.95 -0.38 7.23
C GLN A 95 -19.42 -0.62 7.24
N GLY A 96 -18.63 0.28 6.67
CA GLY A 96 -17.17 0.29 6.82
C GLY A 96 -16.71 0.42 8.28
N ILE A 97 -17.41 1.20 9.12
CA ILE A 97 -17.14 1.28 10.57
C ILE A 97 -17.30 -0.08 11.25
N TRP A 98 -18.37 -0.81 10.93
CA TRP A 98 -18.56 -2.17 11.43
C TRP A 98 -17.48 -3.13 10.95
N LEU A 99 -17.02 -2.97 9.71
CA LEU A 99 -15.90 -3.75 9.20
C LEU A 99 -14.61 -3.44 9.97
N VAL A 100 -14.34 -2.15 10.26
CA VAL A 100 -13.20 -1.74 11.09
C VAL A 100 -13.26 -2.39 12.45
N LEU A 101 -14.38 -2.31 13.14
CA LEU A 101 -14.56 -2.92 14.49
C LEU A 101 -14.39 -4.43 14.44
N GLY A 102 -15.05 -5.09 13.47
CA GLY A 102 -14.99 -6.54 13.31
C GLY A 102 -13.59 -7.06 12.96
N VAL A 103 -12.75 -6.27 12.28
CA VAL A 103 -11.38 -6.63 11.90
C VAL A 103 -10.37 -6.21 12.97
N SER A 104 -10.60 -5.10 13.66
CA SER A 104 -9.70 -4.63 14.73
C SER A 104 -9.60 -5.63 15.88
N ILE A 105 -10.68 -6.35 16.19
CA ILE A 105 -10.69 -7.34 17.27
C ILE A 105 -9.74 -8.51 16.97
N PRO A 106 -9.90 -9.29 15.87
CA PRO A 106 -8.99 -10.41 15.61
C PRO A 106 -7.55 -9.96 15.34
N LEU A 107 -7.32 -8.85 14.63
CA LEU A 107 -5.98 -8.32 14.45
C LEU A 107 -5.37 -7.85 15.77
N GLY A 108 -6.16 -7.21 16.62
CA GLY A 108 -5.74 -6.81 17.97
C GLY A 108 -5.38 -8.00 18.84
N LEU A 109 -6.15 -9.09 18.79
CA LEU A 109 -5.81 -10.33 19.50
C LEU A 109 -4.50 -10.94 18.98
N LEU A 110 -4.28 -10.95 17.65
CA LEU A 110 -3.01 -11.43 17.09
C LEU A 110 -1.81 -10.59 17.56
N ILE A 111 -1.96 -9.27 17.66
CA ILE A 111 -0.92 -8.38 18.20
C ILE A 111 -0.74 -8.61 19.70
N TYR A 112 -1.83 -8.77 20.46
CA TYR A 112 -1.78 -9.02 21.90
C TYR A 112 -1.01 -10.30 22.23
N PHE A 113 -1.21 -11.36 21.45
CA PHE A 113 -0.50 -12.63 21.59
C PHE A 113 0.81 -12.70 20.78
N CYS A 114 1.42 -11.56 20.45
CA CYS A 114 2.67 -11.51 19.69
C CYS A 114 3.87 -12.12 20.43
N GLU A 115 3.76 -12.36 21.74
CA GLU A 115 4.79 -13.05 22.54
C GLU A 115 5.11 -14.44 21.96
N ILE A 116 4.10 -15.18 21.44
CA ILE A 116 4.27 -16.52 20.91
C ILE A 116 5.29 -16.52 19.75
N PRO A 117 5.10 -15.79 18.65
CA PRO A 117 6.09 -15.73 17.58
C PRO A 117 7.44 -15.14 18.02
N LEU A 118 7.46 -14.15 18.92
CA LEU A 118 8.69 -13.56 19.43
C LEU A 118 9.58 -14.56 20.18
N GLN A 119 8.99 -15.45 20.98
CA GLN A 119 9.72 -16.51 21.68
C GLN A 119 10.41 -17.51 20.75
N TYR A 120 9.79 -17.82 19.59
CA TYR A 120 10.40 -18.72 18.59
C TYR A 120 11.56 -18.10 17.82
N MET A 121 11.69 -16.77 17.83
CA MET A 121 12.76 -16.07 17.11
C MET A 121 14.11 -16.10 17.82
N GLN A 122 14.21 -16.70 19.03
CA GLN A 122 15.46 -16.85 19.80
C GLN A 122 16.27 -15.54 19.96
N MET A 123 15.55 -14.44 20.15
CA MET A 123 16.15 -13.11 20.32
C MET A 123 16.65 -12.90 21.76
N GLU A 124 17.49 -11.87 21.93
CA GLU A 124 17.87 -11.39 23.27
C GLU A 124 16.59 -10.97 24.04
N SER A 125 16.47 -11.41 25.30
CA SER A 125 15.27 -11.20 26.13
C SER A 125 14.85 -9.72 26.17
N LYS A 126 15.79 -8.81 26.37
CA LYS A 126 15.53 -7.37 26.43
C LYS A 126 14.94 -6.83 25.14
N MET A 127 15.43 -7.27 23.97
CA MET A 127 14.90 -6.85 22.67
C MET A 127 13.50 -7.40 22.43
N SER A 128 13.25 -8.66 22.85
CA SER A 128 11.93 -9.29 22.75
C SER A 128 10.89 -8.57 23.60
N ASP A 129 11.24 -8.21 24.86
CA ASP A 129 10.36 -7.47 25.76
C ASP A 129 10.03 -6.07 25.21
N LEU A 130 11.02 -5.35 24.70
CA LEU A 130 10.81 -4.03 24.09
C LEU A 130 9.93 -4.12 22.82
N ALA A 131 10.11 -5.13 21.98
CA ALA A 131 9.30 -5.34 20.78
C ALA A 131 7.83 -5.66 21.13
N ARG A 132 7.61 -6.50 22.17
CA ARG A 132 6.29 -6.80 22.71
C ARG A 132 5.61 -5.54 23.21
N ASP A 133 6.27 -4.80 24.09
CA ASP A 133 5.70 -3.60 24.72
C ASP A 133 5.45 -2.49 23.71
N TYR A 134 6.31 -2.35 22.69
CA TYR A 134 6.07 -1.50 21.52
C TYR A 134 4.80 -1.88 20.77
N LEU A 135 4.60 -3.18 20.48
CA LEU A 135 3.40 -3.68 19.79
C LEU A 135 2.14 -3.49 20.62
N HIS A 136 2.23 -3.70 21.96
CA HIS A 136 1.11 -3.44 22.87
C HIS A 136 0.75 -1.96 22.93
N ALA A 137 1.72 -1.05 22.86
CA ALA A 137 1.46 0.39 22.75
C ALA A 137 0.76 0.74 21.43
N MET A 138 1.23 0.17 20.32
CA MET A 138 0.63 0.39 19.00
C MET A 138 -0.77 -0.20 18.87
N LEU A 139 -1.11 -1.24 19.63
CA LEU A 139 -2.43 -1.87 19.63
C LEU A 139 -3.55 -0.87 19.85
N TRP A 140 -3.35 0.12 20.73
CA TRP A 140 -4.32 1.19 20.96
C TRP A 140 -4.54 2.10 19.76
N GLY A 141 -3.57 2.19 18.86
CA GLY A 141 -3.65 2.95 17.62
C GLY A 141 -4.32 2.19 16.46
N LEU A 142 -4.46 0.86 16.55
CA LEU A 142 -4.99 0.03 15.47
C LEU A 142 -6.41 0.40 15.04
N PRO A 143 -7.40 0.53 15.95
CA PRO A 143 -8.76 0.92 15.58
C PRO A 143 -8.80 2.33 14.96
N ALA A 144 -8.01 3.24 15.51
CA ALA A 144 -7.91 4.62 15.00
C ALA A 144 -7.33 4.64 13.59
N TYR A 145 -6.27 3.88 13.33
CA TYR A 145 -5.67 3.76 12.00
C TYR A 145 -6.67 3.20 10.96
N LEU A 146 -7.35 2.10 11.27
CA LEU A 146 -8.33 1.52 10.36
C LEU A 146 -9.55 2.44 10.16
N MET A 147 -9.96 3.18 11.20
CA MET A 147 -11.02 4.18 11.09
C MET A 147 -10.60 5.36 10.21
N LEU A 148 -9.35 5.84 10.36
CA LEU A 148 -8.75 6.83 9.47
C LEU A 148 -8.80 6.38 8.01
N ILE A 149 -8.44 5.11 7.74
CA ILE A 149 -8.50 4.53 6.39
C ILE A 149 -9.94 4.49 5.87
N ASN A 150 -10.92 4.15 6.70
CA ASN A 150 -12.34 4.15 6.32
C ASN A 150 -12.81 5.54 5.83
N PHE A 151 -12.50 6.60 6.58
CA PHE A 151 -12.85 7.98 6.19
C PHE A 151 -11.98 8.51 5.04
N ARG A 152 -10.73 8.08 4.95
CA ARG A 152 -9.89 8.35 3.77
C ARG A 152 -10.51 7.72 2.52
N CYS A 153 -10.98 6.50 2.59
CA CYS A 153 -11.67 5.82 1.48
C CYS A 153 -12.95 6.56 1.05
N LEU A 154 -13.68 7.20 1.98
CA LEU A 154 -14.78 8.10 1.65
C LEU A 154 -14.29 9.26 0.79
N ASN A 155 -13.29 10.00 1.27
CA ASN A 155 -12.74 11.15 0.59
C ASN A 155 -12.16 10.79 -0.78
N ASP A 156 -11.40 9.71 -0.86
CA ASP A 156 -10.83 9.20 -2.11
C ASP A 156 -11.94 8.80 -3.09
N GLY A 157 -12.97 8.09 -2.63
CA GLY A 157 -14.10 7.66 -3.47
C GLY A 157 -14.90 8.81 -4.09
N ILE A 158 -14.99 9.95 -3.41
CA ILE A 158 -15.60 11.17 -3.97
C ILE A 158 -14.59 12.06 -4.72
N ALA A 159 -13.37 11.54 -4.97
CA ALA A 159 -12.25 12.22 -5.63
C ALA A 159 -11.70 13.45 -4.90
N LYS A 160 -11.78 13.46 -3.57
CA LYS A 160 -11.21 14.49 -2.70
C LYS A 160 -10.00 13.92 -1.95
N THR A 161 -8.84 13.90 -2.58
CA THR A 161 -7.62 13.31 -2.02
C THR A 161 -6.75 14.29 -1.23
N LYS A 162 -6.95 15.60 -1.41
CA LYS A 162 -6.18 16.64 -0.71
C LYS A 162 -6.31 16.59 0.83
N PRO A 163 -7.50 16.38 1.42
CA PRO A 163 -7.63 16.33 2.88
C PRO A 163 -6.78 15.23 3.51
N ALA A 164 -6.76 14.03 2.90
CA ALA A 164 -5.93 12.93 3.37
C ALA A 164 -4.44 13.30 3.35
N MET A 165 -3.97 13.98 2.30
CA MET A 165 -2.60 14.50 2.21
C MET A 165 -2.30 15.46 3.36
N VAL A 166 -3.12 16.51 3.54
CA VAL A 166 -2.90 17.53 4.59
C VAL A 166 -2.89 16.90 5.97
N ILE A 167 -3.85 16.03 6.28
CA ILE A 167 -3.95 15.36 7.58
C ILE A 167 -2.74 14.45 7.83
N THR A 168 -2.25 13.75 6.81
CA THR A 168 -1.06 12.90 6.97
C THR A 168 0.20 13.75 7.21
N PHE A 169 0.35 14.91 6.55
CA PHE A 169 1.44 15.85 6.85
C PHE A 169 1.34 16.42 8.25
N LEU A 170 0.14 16.78 8.73
CA LEU A 170 -0.07 17.20 10.11
C LEU A 170 0.27 16.05 11.09
N GLY A 171 -0.06 14.80 10.73
CA GLY A 171 0.35 13.64 11.49
C GLY A 171 1.87 13.50 11.59
N LEU A 172 2.60 13.70 10.49
CA LEU A 172 4.07 13.71 10.48
C LEU A 172 4.63 14.84 11.38
N LEU A 173 4.07 16.04 11.30
CA LEU A 173 4.48 17.16 12.14
C LEU A 173 4.19 16.92 13.63
N LEU A 174 3.13 16.17 13.96
CA LEU A 174 2.82 15.77 15.35
C LEU A 174 3.69 14.60 15.82
N ASN A 175 4.04 13.68 14.92
CA ASN A 175 4.82 12.50 15.24
C ASN A 175 6.21 12.87 15.80
N ILE A 176 6.92 13.81 15.17
CA ILE A 176 8.27 14.20 15.58
C ILE A 176 8.32 14.74 17.03
N PRO A 177 7.52 15.74 17.47
CA PRO A 177 7.55 16.22 18.85
C PRO A 177 7.02 15.19 19.85
N LEU A 178 6.02 14.36 19.50
CA LEU A 178 5.54 13.31 20.38
C LEU A 178 6.60 12.23 20.57
N ASN A 179 7.31 11.82 19.53
CA ASN A 179 8.47 10.94 19.64
C ASN A 179 9.55 11.56 20.54
N TYR A 180 9.84 12.85 20.38
CA TYR A 180 10.81 13.53 21.24
C TYR A 180 10.41 13.50 22.72
N ILE A 181 9.13 13.65 23.03
CA ILE A 181 8.59 13.61 24.38
C ILE A 181 8.68 12.19 24.97
N PHE A 182 8.14 11.19 24.26
CA PHE A 182 7.98 9.85 24.80
C PHE A 182 9.23 8.97 24.69
N ILE A 183 10.02 9.13 23.62
CA ILE A 183 11.26 8.36 23.45
C ILE A 183 12.32 8.84 24.45
N TYR A 184 12.53 10.17 24.55
CA TYR A 184 13.62 10.76 25.35
C TYR A 184 13.19 11.21 26.74
N GLY A 185 11.91 11.09 27.10
CA GLY A 185 11.43 11.46 28.44
C GLY A 185 11.53 12.95 28.72
N LYS A 186 10.95 13.80 27.87
CA LYS A 186 10.93 15.25 28.06
C LYS A 186 9.60 15.73 28.66
N PHE A 187 9.59 16.96 29.14
CA PHE A 187 8.40 17.61 29.75
C PHE A 187 7.82 16.82 30.97
N GLY A 188 8.67 16.19 31.76
CA GLY A 188 8.27 15.45 32.97
C GLY A 188 7.77 14.03 32.72
N MET A 189 7.80 13.55 31.49
CA MET A 189 7.51 12.16 31.16
C MET A 189 8.74 11.29 31.32
N PRO A 190 8.60 9.99 31.72
CA PRO A 190 9.70 9.05 31.70
C PRO A 190 10.15 8.73 30.28
N ALA A 191 11.42 8.39 30.11
CA ALA A 191 11.96 7.95 28.83
C ALA A 191 11.56 6.49 28.58
N PHE A 192 10.69 6.27 27.59
CA PHE A 192 10.17 4.95 27.24
C PHE A 192 10.93 4.28 26.08
N GLY A 193 11.90 4.97 25.44
CA GLY A 193 12.63 4.42 24.29
C GLY A 193 11.71 3.92 23.18
N ALA A 194 11.90 2.66 22.72
CA ALA A 194 11.09 2.06 21.66
C ALA A 194 9.58 2.04 21.98
N VAL A 195 9.21 1.80 23.22
CA VAL A 195 7.79 1.81 23.65
C VAL A 195 7.19 3.20 23.50
N GLY A 196 7.97 4.25 23.79
CA GLY A 196 7.58 5.64 23.60
C GLY A 196 7.23 5.98 22.14
N CYS A 197 7.94 5.38 21.20
CA CYS A 197 7.62 5.47 19.76
C CYS A 197 6.24 4.86 19.46
N GLY A 198 5.93 3.69 20.02
CA GLY A 198 4.62 3.05 19.86
C GLY A 198 3.48 3.90 20.42
N ILE A 199 3.69 4.51 21.60
CA ILE A 199 2.72 5.44 22.23
C ILE A 199 2.50 6.67 21.33
N ALA A 200 3.58 7.31 20.87
CA ALA A 200 3.50 8.47 20.00
C ALA A 200 2.73 8.16 18.71
N THR A 201 3.03 7.04 18.06
CA THR A 201 2.35 6.61 16.83
C THR A 201 0.87 6.30 17.07
N ALA A 202 0.51 5.69 18.21
CA ALA A 202 -0.89 5.46 18.57
C ALA A 202 -1.65 6.79 18.75
N ILE A 203 -1.05 7.78 19.44
CA ILE A 203 -1.64 9.12 19.61
C ILE A 203 -1.80 9.83 18.27
N VAL A 204 -0.79 9.77 17.39
CA VAL A 204 -0.84 10.36 16.05
C VAL A 204 -1.97 9.73 15.22
N ASN A 205 -2.16 8.42 15.28
CA ASN A 205 -3.23 7.72 14.57
C ASN A 205 -4.62 8.21 15.05
N TRP A 206 -4.82 8.39 16.36
CA TRP A 206 -6.05 8.98 16.90
C TRP A 206 -6.23 10.41 16.48
N ALA A 207 -5.17 11.23 16.52
CA ALA A 207 -5.23 12.63 16.10
C ALA A 207 -5.60 12.75 14.62
N MET A 208 -4.97 11.97 13.74
CA MET A 208 -5.30 11.94 12.30
C MET A 208 -6.72 11.44 12.05
N CYS A 209 -7.17 10.42 12.79
CA CYS A 209 -8.54 9.90 12.71
C CYS A 209 -9.55 10.98 13.07
N LEU A 210 -9.36 11.66 14.21
CA LEU A 210 -10.25 12.74 14.66
C LEU A 210 -10.24 13.91 13.69
N MET A 211 -9.08 14.31 13.17
CA MET A 211 -8.99 15.37 12.14
C MET A 211 -9.76 14.98 10.87
N MET A 212 -9.67 13.73 10.43
CA MET A 212 -10.37 13.26 9.25
C MET A 212 -11.88 13.21 9.48
N MET A 213 -12.33 12.74 10.65
CA MET A 213 -13.75 12.75 11.04
C MET A 213 -14.27 14.18 11.14
N PHE A 214 -13.53 15.09 11.77
CA PHE A 214 -13.88 16.49 11.87
C PHE A 214 -14.00 17.16 10.51
N TYR A 215 -13.03 16.90 9.61
CA TYR A 215 -13.10 17.39 8.24
C TYR A 215 -14.37 16.88 7.53
N SER A 216 -14.66 15.57 7.61
CA SER A 216 -15.85 14.99 7.00
C SER A 216 -17.16 15.50 7.60
N TYR A 217 -17.15 15.91 8.87
CA TYR A 217 -18.31 16.52 9.54
C TYR A 217 -18.55 17.97 9.12
N THR A 218 -17.47 18.76 8.97
CA THR A 218 -17.54 20.21 8.72
C THR A 218 -17.66 20.56 7.24
N ASN A 219 -17.09 19.74 6.37
CA ASN A 219 -17.08 20.01 4.93
C ASN A 219 -18.49 19.92 4.32
N THR A 220 -18.97 20.99 3.72
CA THR A 220 -20.34 21.14 3.22
C THR A 220 -20.76 20.01 2.25
N GLN A 221 -19.85 19.59 1.37
CA GLN A 221 -20.15 18.53 0.40
C GLN A 221 -20.23 17.14 1.03
N GLU A 222 -19.45 16.86 2.08
CA GLU A 222 -19.49 15.60 2.81
C GLU A 222 -20.62 15.59 3.82
N ARG A 223 -20.89 16.72 4.45
CA ARG A 223 -22.06 16.91 5.32
C ARG A 223 -23.37 16.61 4.59
N SER A 224 -23.46 16.97 3.28
CA SER A 224 -24.61 16.63 2.46
C SER A 224 -24.85 15.13 2.28
N LEU A 225 -23.79 14.31 2.45
CA LEU A 225 -23.89 12.84 2.42
C LEU A 225 -24.56 12.27 3.70
N LYS A 226 -24.66 13.06 4.76
CA LYS A 226 -25.30 12.68 6.04
C LYS A 226 -24.67 11.44 6.71
N VAL A 227 -23.34 11.27 6.58
CA VAL A 227 -22.61 10.13 7.19
C VAL A 227 -22.84 10.10 8.70
N PHE A 228 -22.80 11.26 9.36
CA PHE A 228 -22.93 11.40 10.82
C PHE A 228 -24.37 11.59 11.31
N SER A 229 -25.39 11.63 10.45
CA SER A 229 -26.79 11.81 10.88
C SER A 229 -27.36 10.59 11.62
N GLN A 230 -26.77 9.41 11.40
CA GLN A 230 -27.09 8.17 12.09
C GLN A 230 -25.77 7.41 12.30
N LEU A 231 -25.00 7.82 13.31
CA LEU A 231 -23.66 7.25 13.57
C LEU A 231 -23.72 5.73 13.86
N ILE A 232 -24.78 5.25 14.45
CA ILE A 232 -24.97 3.83 14.78
C ILE A 232 -26.10 3.29 13.89
N GLU A 233 -25.78 3.02 12.64
CA GLU A 233 -26.62 2.20 11.78
C GLU A 233 -26.33 0.72 12.06
N MET A 234 -27.37 -0.09 12.24
CA MET A 234 -27.22 -1.53 12.48
C MET A 234 -26.37 -2.20 11.39
N PRO A 235 -25.53 -3.19 11.74
CA PRO A 235 -24.72 -3.91 10.75
C PRO A 235 -25.64 -4.63 9.76
N ASN A 236 -25.39 -4.39 8.47
CA ASN A 236 -26.13 -5.04 7.41
C ASN A 236 -25.30 -6.20 6.83
N PRO A 237 -25.64 -7.47 7.11
CA PRO A 237 -24.86 -8.62 6.68
C PRO A 237 -24.68 -8.71 5.16
N ARG A 238 -25.68 -8.25 4.39
CA ARG A 238 -25.60 -8.25 2.92
C ARG A 238 -24.54 -7.28 2.42
N THR A 239 -24.50 -6.07 2.97
CA THR A 239 -23.51 -5.04 2.59
C THR A 239 -22.10 -5.44 3.08
N LEU A 240 -21.98 -5.92 4.33
CA LEU A 240 -20.71 -6.41 4.86
C LEU A 240 -20.15 -7.57 4.03
N LYS A 241 -20.99 -8.55 3.66
CA LYS A 241 -20.58 -9.66 2.78
C LYS A 241 -20.11 -9.17 1.42
N LYS A 242 -20.73 -8.13 0.85
CA LYS A 242 -20.28 -7.52 -0.42
C LYS A 242 -18.93 -6.84 -0.28
N LEU A 243 -18.73 -6.03 0.78
CA LEU A 243 -17.46 -5.39 1.06
C LEU A 243 -16.36 -6.41 1.29
N LEU A 244 -16.61 -7.45 2.08
CA LEU A 244 -15.67 -8.56 2.29
C LEU A 244 -15.35 -9.31 0.98
N ARG A 245 -16.35 -9.57 0.14
CA ARG A 245 -16.15 -10.25 -1.16
C ARG A 245 -15.25 -9.47 -2.11
N LEU A 246 -15.24 -8.14 -2.02
CA LEU A 246 -14.37 -7.27 -2.81
C LEU A 246 -13.01 -7.04 -2.11
N GLY A 247 -13.03 -6.84 -0.80
CA GLY A 247 -11.85 -6.47 -0.01
C GLY A 247 -10.92 -7.64 0.29
N LEU A 248 -11.47 -8.82 0.61
CA LEU A 248 -10.66 -9.98 0.97
C LEU A 248 -9.67 -10.40 -0.12
N PRO A 249 -10.06 -10.43 -1.41
CA PRO A 249 -9.07 -10.66 -2.47
C PRO A 249 -7.97 -9.61 -2.53
N ILE A 250 -8.29 -8.34 -2.27
CA ILE A 250 -7.29 -7.27 -2.24
C ILE A 250 -6.35 -7.45 -1.06
N ALA A 251 -6.89 -7.71 0.14
CA ALA A 251 -6.12 -7.92 1.35
C ALA A 251 -5.13 -9.08 1.22
N ILE A 252 -5.61 -10.24 0.73
CA ILE A 252 -4.77 -11.42 0.52
C ILE A 252 -3.69 -11.14 -0.53
N ALA A 253 -4.01 -10.47 -1.64
CA ALA A 253 -3.03 -10.14 -2.67
C ALA A 253 -1.90 -9.27 -2.12
N LEU A 254 -2.22 -8.23 -1.32
CA LEU A 254 -1.23 -7.37 -0.68
C LEU A 254 -0.36 -8.14 0.32
N CYS A 255 -0.95 -9.01 1.15
CA CYS A 255 -0.18 -9.84 2.08
C CYS A 255 0.74 -10.81 1.34
N CYS A 256 0.28 -11.43 0.26
CA CYS A 256 1.09 -12.35 -0.55
C CYS A 256 2.26 -11.66 -1.24
N GLU A 257 2.09 -10.40 -1.66
CA GLU A 257 3.16 -9.58 -2.23
C GLU A 257 4.23 -9.25 -1.20
N VAL A 258 3.84 -8.77 -0.02
CA VAL A 258 4.78 -8.49 1.07
C VAL A 258 5.49 -9.77 1.55
N ALA A 259 4.76 -10.88 1.65
CA ALA A 259 5.33 -12.17 2.03
C ALA A 259 6.37 -12.68 1.03
N LEU A 260 6.19 -12.42 -0.28
CA LEU A 260 7.16 -12.76 -1.31
C LEU A 260 8.51 -12.09 -1.06
N PHE A 261 8.52 -10.77 -0.82
CA PHE A 261 9.74 -10.02 -0.56
C PHE A 261 10.41 -10.41 0.76
N ALA A 262 9.60 -10.61 1.82
CA ALA A 262 10.10 -11.05 3.11
C ALA A 262 10.75 -12.43 3.03
N LEU A 263 10.11 -13.39 2.35
CA LEU A 263 10.64 -14.74 2.18
C LEU A 263 11.91 -14.74 1.32
N THR A 264 11.98 -13.89 0.31
CA THR A 264 13.20 -13.73 -0.50
C THR A 264 14.37 -13.24 0.36
N SER A 265 14.17 -12.25 1.22
CA SER A 265 15.21 -11.77 2.14
C SER A 265 15.70 -12.88 3.08
N LEU A 266 14.79 -13.74 3.58
CA LEU A 266 15.14 -14.90 4.39
C LEU A 266 15.95 -15.93 3.59
N MET A 267 15.57 -16.21 2.33
CA MET A 267 16.29 -17.14 1.46
C MET A 267 17.70 -16.66 1.09
N LEU A 268 17.91 -15.35 1.04
CA LEU A 268 19.22 -14.75 0.77
C LEU A 268 20.12 -14.71 2.02
N SER A 269 19.55 -14.78 3.23
CA SER A 269 20.28 -14.65 4.48
C SER A 269 21.50 -15.58 4.61
N PRO A 270 21.45 -16.87 4.21
CA PRO A 270 22.61 -17.76 4.30
C PRO A 270 23.74 -17.47 3.29
N LEU A 271 23.51 -16.59 2.30
CA LEU A 271 24.51 -16.25 1.27
C LEU A 271 25.50 -15.16 1.71
N GLY A 272 25.29 -14.58 2.88
CA GLY A 272 26.18 -13.60 3.49
C GLY A 272 25.63 -12.18 3.53
N SER A 273 26.21 -11.39 4.43
CA SER A 273 25.75 -10.03 4.75
C SER A 273 25.82 -9.06 3.58
N THR A 274 26.82 -9.18 2.73
CA THR A 274 27.00 -8.33 1.53
C THR A 274 25.86 -8.49 0.55
N ILE A 275 25.41 -9.73 0.29
CA ILE A 275 24.29 -10.04 -0.62
C ILE A 275 22.98 -9.51 -0.04
N VAL A 276 22.74 -9.78 1.25
CA VAL A 276 21.53 -9.31 1.94
C VAL A 276 21.48 -7.78 1.97
N ALA A 277 22.58 -7.10 2.27
CA ALA A 277 22.66 -5.64 2.29
C ALA A 277 22.36 -5.05 0.92
N SER A 278 22.95 -5.59 -0.14
CA SER A 278 22.72 -5.15 -1.53
C SER A 278 21.26 -5.34 -1.96
N HIS A 279 20.66 -6.49 -1.60
CA HIS A 279 19.24 -6.76 -1.83
C HIS A 279 18.35 -5.79 -1.07
N GLN A 280 18.66 -5.50 0.20
CA GLN A 280 17.87 -4.59 1.03
C GLN A 280 17.92 -3.14 0.51
N ILE A 281 19.08 -2.66 0.06
CA ILE A 281 19.20 -1.35 -0.59
C ILE A 281 18.30 -1.28 -1.82
N THR A 282 18.34 -2.31 -2.66
CA THR A 282 17.53 -2.38 -3.87
C THR A 282 16.03 -2.43 -3.56
N LEU A 283 15.63 -3.20 -2.53
CA LEU A 283 14.23 -3.25 -2.07
C LEU A 283 13.74 -1.90 -1.54
N ASN A 284 14.54 -1.22 -0.71
CA ASN A 284 14.16 0.08 -0.16
C ASN A 284 13.98 1.12 -1.27
N THR A 285 14.89 1.14 -2.24
CA THR A 285 14.79 2.01 -3.42
C THR A 285 13.55 1.69 -4.24
N SER A 286 13.29 0.40 -4.52
CA SER A 286 12.12 -0.05 -5.27
C SER A 286 10.83 0.29 -4.55
N SER A 287 10.78 0.16 -3.23
CA SER A 287 9.60 0.50 -2.40
C SER A 287 9.28 1.99 -2.45
N PHE A 288 10.29 2.84 -2.48
CA PHE A 288 10.09 4.28 -2.65
C PHE A 288 9.52 4.61 -4.04
N ILE A 289 10.09 4.01 -5.08
CA ILE A 289 9.64 4.22 -6.48
C ILE A 289 8.22 3.66 -6.67
N PHE A 290 7.88 2.54 -6.03
CA PHE A 290 6.56 1.93 -6.07
C PHE A 290 5.41 2.85 -5.66
N MET A 291 5.67 3.89 -4.85
CA MET A 291 4.63 4.84 -4.45
C MET A 291 4.03 5.59 -5.65
N PHE A 292 4.79 5.79 -6.74
CA PHE A 292 4.29 6.45 -7.95
C PHE A 292 3.21 5.61 -8.66
N PRO A 293 3.49 4.38 -9.11
CA PRO A 293 2.46 3.55 -9.73
C PRO A 293 1.30 3.22 -8.79
N LEU A 294 1.55 3.06 -7.49
CA LEU A 294 0.51 2.85 -6.48
C LEU A 294 -0.48 4.03 -6.46
N SER A 295 0.02 5.26 -6.40
CA SER A 295 -0.83 6.46 -6.37
C SER A 295 -1.63 6.65 -7.66
N ILE A 296 -1.03 6.36 -8.83
CA ILE A 296 -1.71 6.38 -10.12
C ILE A 296 -2.78 5.29 -10.18
N GLY A 297 -2.48 4.07 -9.70
CA GLY A 297 -3.43 2.95 -9.63
C GLY A 297 -4.65 3.26 -8.74
N MET A 298 -4.43 3.90 -7.60
CA MET A 298 -5.51 4.35 -6.71
C MET A 298 -6.38 5.43 -7.38
N ALA A 299 -5.77 6.45 -7.98
CA ALA A 299 -6.49 7.49 -8.73
C ALA A 299 -7.29 6.89 -9.90
N THR A 300 -6.73 5.90 -10.58
CA THR A 300 -7.39 5.18 -11.67
C THR A 300 -8.62 4.42 -11.18
N THR A 301 -8.53 3.75 -10.04
CA THR A 301 -9.67 3.05 -9.42
C THR A 301 -10.85 4.00 -9.19
N ILE A 302 -10.56 5.21 -8.71
CA ILE A 302 -11.57 6.24 -8.43
C ILE A 302 -12.23 6.74 -9.72
N LEU A 303 -11.43 7.16 -10.70
CA LEU A 303 -11.94 7.78 -11.92
C LEU A 303 -12.65 6.78 -12.84
N VAL A 304 -12.12 5.55 -12.94
CA VAL A 304 -12.78 4.47 -13.66
C VAL A 304 -14.12 4.11 -12.99
N GLY A 305 -14.14 4.00 -11.67
CA GLY A 305 -15.36 3.73 -10.90
C GLY A 305 -16.42 4.82 -11.11
N GLN A 306 -16.02 6.11 -11.10
CA GLN A 306 -16.92 7.23 -11.37
C GLN A 306 -17.47 7.21 -12.80
N ALA A 307 -16.62 6.95 -13.80
CA ALA A 307 -17.05 6.88 -15.20
C ALA A 307 -18.07 5.74 -15.43
N LEU A 308 -17.81 4.57 -14.82
CA LEU A 308 -18.73 3.44 -14.87
C LEU A 308 -20.04 3.73 -14.13
N GLY A 309 -19.98 4.39 -12.98
CA GLY A 309 -21.16 4.84 -12.24
C GLY A 309 -22.02 5.83 -13.03
N ALA A 310 -21.38 6.73 -13.79
CA ALA A 310 -22.04 7.67 -14.67
C ALA A 310 -22.64 7.03 -15.95
N GLY A 311 -22.57 5.69 -16.06
CA GLY A 311 -23.10 4.98 -17.24
C GLY A 311 -22.29 5.16 -18.51
N SER A 312 -21.00 5.50 -18.38
CA SER A 312 -20.12 5.76 -19.53
C SER A 312 -18.90 4.83 -19.57
N PRO A 313 -19.04 3.55 -20.01
CA PRO A 313 -17.92 2.65 -20.19
C PRO A 313 -16.84 3.17 -21.15
N GLN A 314 -17.22 3.97 -22.15
CA GLN A 314 -16.27 4.57 -23.09
C GLN A 314 -15.31 5.55 -22.40
N ASN A 315 -15.81 6.40 -21.49
CA ASN A 315 -14.95 7.28 -20.70
C ASN A 315 -14.07 6.48 -19.73
N SER A 316 -14.57 5.38 -19.18
CA SER A 316 -13.78 4.44 -18.38
C SER A 316 -12.61 3.85 -19.18
N LYS A 317 -12.82 3.45 -20.44
CA LYS A 317 -11.77 2.97 -21.35
C LYS A 317 -10.72 4.06 -21.60
N LYS A 318 -11.15 5.28 -21.96
CA LYS A 318 -10.25 6.42 -22.18
C LYS A 318 -9.41 6.71 -20.94
N MET A 319 -10.03 6.75 -19.77
CA MET A 319 -9.33 6.97 -18.50
C MET A 319 -8.32 5.87 -18.20
N SER A 320 -8.63 4.59 -18.51
CA SER A 320 -7.74 3.45 -18.36
C SER A 320 -6.46 3.60 -19.20
N TYR A 321 -6.59 3.99 -20.46
CA TYR A 321 -5.43 4.20 -21.33
C TYR A 321 -4.63 5.45 -20.96
N ALA A 322 -5.31 6.53 -20.54
CA ALA A 322 -4.64 7.72 -20.02
C ALA A 322 -3.80 7.41 -18.78
N ALA A 323 -4.31 6.55 -17.88
CA ALA A 323 -3.59 6.12 -16.68
C ALA A 323 -2.37 5.25 -17.02
N LEU A 324 -2.48 4.34 -17.97
CA LEU A 324 -1.35 3.55 -18.45
C LEU A 324 -0.27 4.43 -19.09
N LEU A 325 -0.68 5.40 -19.92
CA LEU A 325 0.24 6.34 -20.54
C LEU A 325 0.98 7.17 -19.49
N LEU A 326 0.26 7.73 -18.51
CA LEU A 326 0.86 8.49 -17.40
C LEU A 326 1.81 7.60 -16.58
N GLY A 327 1.38 6.40 -16.20
CA GLY A 327 2.18 5.46 -15.43
C GLY A 327 3.47 5.11 -16.15
N LEU A 328 3.40 4.70 -17.42
CA LEU A 328 4.58 4.35 -18.21
C LEU A 328 5.52 5.56 -18.42
N THR A 329 4.98 6.76 -18.60
CA THR A 329 5.79 7.98 -18.73
C THR A 329 6.57 8.24 -17.44
N VAL A 330 5.91 8.15 -16.28
CA VAL A 330 6.57 8.30 -14.97
C VAL A 330 7.62 7.20 -14.78
N THR A 331 7.31 5.96 -15.16
CA THR A 331 8.24 4.83 -15.05
C THR A 331 9.47 5.00 -15.90
N ILE A 332 9.34 5.52 -17.12
CA ILE A 332 10.51 5.84 -17.96
C ILE A 332 11.44 6.82 -17.23
N ILE A 333 10.88 7.86 -16.63
CA ILE A 333 11.66 8.86 -15.89
C ILE A 333 12.33 8.21 -14.66
N THR A 334 11.59 7.47 -13.84
CA THR A 334 12.15 6.83 -12.64
C THR A 334 13.17 5.75 -12.98
N ALA A 335 12.97 4.97 -14.05
CA ALA A 335 13.91 3.96 -14.51
C ALA A 335 15.21 4.60 -15.01
N LEU A 336 15.13 5.69 -15.79
CA LEU A 336 16.31 6.44 -16.22
C LEU A 336 17.08 7.00 -15.02
N ILE A 337 16.40 7.61 -14.06
CA ILE A 337 17.02 8.08 -12.81
C ILE A 337 17.70 6.91 -12.08
N THR A 338 17.04 5.77 -11.95
CA THR A 338 17.60 4.58 -11.30
C THR A 338 18.84 4.07 -12.02
N ILE A 339 18.83 4.03 -13.35
CA ILE A 339 19.96 3.53 -14.16
C ILE A 339 21.16 4.48 -14.09
N PHE A 340 20.93 5.78 -14.28
CA PHE A 340 22.02 6.76 -14.34
C PHE A 340 22.64 7.03 -12.96
N PHE A 341 21.81 7.07 -11.90
CA PHE A 341 22.25 7.39 -10.54
C PHE A 341 22.32 6.16 -9.63
N ARG A 342 22.47 4.94 -10.16
CA ARG A 342 22.47 3.70 -9.39
C ARG A 342 23.57 3.61 -8.31
N TYR A 343 24.75 4.15 -8.59
CA TYR A 343 25.87 4.16 -7.64
C TYR A 343 25.64 5.19 -6.53
N GLU A 344 25.18 6.39 -6.89
CA GLU A 344 24.84 7.45 -5.96
C GLU A 344 23.68 7.03 -5.05
N ILE A 345 22.65 6.41 -5.61
CA ILE A 345 21.52 5.87 -4.83
C ILE A 345 22.01 4.82 -3.82
N ALA A 346 22.86 3.89 -4.24
CA ALA A 346 23.40 2.86 -3.34
C ALA A 346 24.31 3.49 -2.26
N SER A 347 25.11 4.50 -2.59
CA SER A 347 26.01 5.18 -1.65
C SER A 347 25.30 6.00 -0.56
N ILE A 348 24.01 6.34 -0.76
CA ILE A 348 23.19 6.98 0.29
C ILE A 348 23.03 6.04 1.50
N PHE A 349 22.97 4.72 1.27
CA PHE A 349 22.69 3.74 2.30
C PHE A 349 23.94 3.20 3.00
N ILE A 350 25.07 3.10 2.29
CA ILE A 350 26.28 2.45 2.79
C ILE A 350 27.53 3.04 2.12
N THR A 351 28.69 2.89 2.80
CA THR A 351 29.99 3.35 2.31
C THR A 351 30.87 2.22 1.77
N ASP A 352 30.47 0.95 1.95
CA ASP A 352 31.22 -0.22 1.46
C ASP A 352 31.10 -0.31 -0.07
N GLU A 353 32.22 -0.17 -0.77
CA GLU A 353 32.28 -0.17 -2.23
C GLU A 353 31.81 -1.48 -2.87
N ILE A 354 32.04 -2.62 -2.20
CA ILE A 354 31.63 -3.94 -2.70
C ILE A 354 30.10 -4.03 -2.69
N VAL A 355 29.49 -3.61 -1.59
CA VAL A 355 28.01 -3.60 -1.45
C VAL A 355 27.40 -2.59 -2.41
N ILE A 356 27.99 -1.40 -2.57
CA ILE A 356 27.53 -0.38 -3.52
C ILE A 356 27.55 -0.92 -4.96
N ALA A 357 28.65 -1.54 -5.39
CA ALA A 357 28.76 -2.11 -6.73
C ALA A 357 27.72 -3.22 -6.98
N MET A 358 27.51 -4.09 -5.99
CA MET A 358 26.51 -5.16 -6.07
C MET A 358 25.08 -4.59 -6.11
N ALA A 359 24.75 -3.66 -5.23
CA ALA A 359 23.44 -2.98 -5.20
C ALA A 359 23.18 -2.22 -6.51
N ALA A 360 24.18 -1.52 -7.06
CA ALA A 360 24.08 -0.83 -8.33
C ALA A 360 23.76 -1.78 -9.50
N ASN A 361 24.30 -3.00 -9.46
CA ASN A 361 23.95 -4.03 -10.45
C ASN A 361 22.51 -4.55 -10.26
N LEU A 362 22.04 -4.74 -9.02
CA LEU A 362 20.66 -5.15 -8.74
C LEU A 362 19.65 -4.06 -9.12
N LEU A 363 20.02 -2.78 -8.99
CA LEU A 363 19.19 -1.64 -9.38
C LEU A 363 18.91 -1.61 -10.89
N LEU A 364 19.74 -2.21 -11.75
CA LEU A 364 19.41 -2.39 -13.16
C LEU A 364 18.24 -3.34 -13.37
N PHE A 365 18.18 -4.44 -12.63
CA PHE A 365 17.03 -5.34 -12.66
C PHE A 365 15.80 -4.67 -12.08
N SER A 366 15.98 -3.86 -11.02
CA SER A 366 14.91 -3.06 -10.44
C SER A 366 14.35 -2.04 -11.45
N ALA A 367 15.18 -1.43 -12.30
CA ALA A 367 14.71 -0.53 -13.35
C ALA A 367 13.83 -1.24 -14.39
N LEU A 368 14.15 -2.48 -14.75
CA LEU A 368 13.28 -3.31 -15.62
C LEU A 368 11.99 -3.72 -14.90
N TYR A 369 12.10 -4.14 -13.63
CA TYR A 369 10.98 -4.49 -12.77
C TYR A 369 9.92 -3.39 -12.71
N GLN A 370 10.32 -2.10 -12.63
CA GLN A 370 9.43 -0.94 -12.53
C GLN A 370 8.37 -0.90 -13.64
N PHE A 371 8.70 -1.32 -14.87
CA PHE A 371 7.75 -1.32 -15.99
C PHE A 371 6.62 -2.33 -15.77
N SER A 372 6.96 -3.54 -15.39
CA SER A 372 5.98 -4.60 -15.13
C SER A 372 5.12 -4.27 -13.92
N ASP A 373 5.75 -3.75 -12.87
CA ASP A 373 5.11 -3.32 -11.64
C ASP A 373 4.09 -2.18 -11.90
N THR A 374 4.48 -1.16 -12.67
CA THR A 374 3.58 -0.07 -13.06
C THR A 374 2.37 -0.57 -13.84
N VAL A 375 2.58 -1.43 -14.83
CA VAL A 375 1.45 -1.98 -15.61
C VAL A 375 0.53 -2.79 -14.70
N GLN A 376 1.10 -3.64 -13.83
CA GLN A 376 0.34 -4.43 -12.87
C GLN A 376 -0.50 -3.55 -11.93
N MET A 377 0.10 -2.51 -11.33
CA MET A 377 -0.57 -1.64 -10.37
C MET A 377 -1.67 -0.79 -11.02
N VAL A 378 -1.40 -0.20 -12.19
CA VAL A 378 -2.38 0.61 -12.90
C VAL A 378 -3.53 -0.25 -13.42
N VAL A 379 -3.23 -1.40 -14.05
CA VAL A 379 -4.26 -2.33 -14.55
C VAL A 379 -5.04 -2.95 -13.39
N GLY A 380 -4.37 -3.27 -12.29
CA GLY A 380 -5.01 -3.68 -11.04
C GLY A 380 -5.99 -2.61 -10.53
N GLY A 381 -5.59 -1.33 -10.61
CA GLY A 381 -6.46 -0.18 -10.31
C GLY A 381 -7.69 -0.11 -11.21
N ILE A 382 -7.51 -0.30 -12.53
CA ILE A 382 -8.61 -0.37 -13.49
C ILE A 382 -9.57 -1.50 -13.12
N LEU A 383 -9.07 -2.71 -12.92
CA LEU A 383 -9.90 -3.87 -12.58
C LEU A 383 -10.61 -3.71 -11.23
N ARG A 384 -10.00 -3.05 -10.23
CA ARG A 384 -10.69 -2.65 -8.99
C ARG A 384 -11.86 -1.70 -9.28
N GLY A 385 -11.68 -0.72 -10.19
CA GLY A 385 -12.76 0.15 -10.64
C GLY A 385 -13.92 -0.62 -11.30
N TYR A 386 -13.62 -1.68 -12.05
CA TYR A 386 -14.60 -2.64 -12.59
C TYR A 386 -15.11 -3.65 -11.55
N LYS A 387 -14.69 -3.57 -10.28
CA LYS A 387 -15.02 -4.50 -9.18
C LYS A 387 -14.62 -5.96 -9.46
N ASP A 388 -13.60 -6.19 -10.26
CA ASP A 388 -13.11 -7.54 -10.63
C ASP A 388 -11.87 -7.94 -9.81
N THR A 389 -11.99 -7.86 -8.48
CA THR A 389 -10.86 -8.04 -7.54
C THR A 389 -10.40 -9.49 -7.39
N LYS A 390 -11.29 -10.47 -7.55
CA LYS A 390 -10.94 -11.89 -7.44
C LYS A 390 -9.91 -12.34 -8.48
N VAL A 391 -10.06 -11.85 -9.71
CA VAL A 391 -9.13 -12.21 -10.78
C VAL A 391 -7.75 -11.64 -10.52
N ILE A 392 -7.66 -10.45 -9.91
CA ILE A 392 -6.38 -9.87 -9.48
C ILE A 392 -5.69 -10.83 -8.50
N LEU A 393 -6.40 -11.30 -7.48
CA LEU A 393 -5.85 -12.25 -6.51
C LEU A 393 -5.30 -13.52 -7.17
N TYR A 394 -6.11 -14.18 -8.03
CA TYR A 394 -5.67 -15.43 -8.66
C TYR A 394 -4.46 -15.25 -9.56
N ILE A 395 -4.42 -14.16 -10.32
CA ILE A 395 -3.29 -13.86 -11.21
C ILE A 395 -2.03 -13.55 -10.39
N THR A 396 -2.14 -12.74 -9.33
CA THR A 396 -0.99 -12.39 -8.48
C THR A 396 -0.47 -13.61 -7.71
N LEU A 397 -1.35 -14.42 -7.12
CA LEU A 397 -0.95 -15.66 -6.45
C LEU A 397 -0.21 -16.60 -7.42
N PHE A 398 -0.77 -16.84 -8.58
CA PHE A 398 -0.15 -17.72 -9.57
C PHE A 398 1.21 -17.18 -10.02
N SER A 399 1.28 -15.90 -10.38
CA SER A 399 2.50 -15.28 -10.89
C SER A 399 3.61 -15.26 -9.85
N TYR A 400 3.30 -14.94 -8.60
CA TYR A 400 4.31 -14.76 -7.56
C TYR A 400 4.74 -16.09 -6.94
N TRP A 401 3.78 -16.97 -6.61
CA TRP A 401 4.04 -18.17 -5.83
C TRP A 401 4.28 -19.41 -6.69
N VAL A 402 3.69 -19.48 -7.88
CA VAL A 402 3.89 -20.64 -8.79
C VAL A 402 5.03 -20.37 -9.79
N ILE A 403 5.22 -19.12 -10.22
CA ILE A 403 6.30 -18.78 -11.17
C ILE A 403 7.46 -18.11 -10.44
N GLY A 404 7.21 -17.01 -9.73
CA GLY A 404 8.26 -16.16 -9.17
C GLY A 404 9.12 -16.86 -8.13
N MET A 405 8.49 -17.42 -7.10
CA MET A 405 9.22 -18.05 -6.01
C MET A 405 10.03 -19.28 -6.43
N PRO A 406 9.47 -20.26 -7.18
CA PRO A 406 10.27 -21.38 -7.66
C PRO A 406 11.40 -20.96 -8.59
N LEU A 407 11.15 -20.03 -9.52
CA LEU A 407 12.19 -19.53 -10.42
C LEU A 407 13.30 -18.77 -9.65
N GLY A 408 12.92 -17.94 -8.68
CA GLY A 408 13.87 -17.24 -7.83
C GLY A 408 14.75 -18.18 -7.02
N TYR A 409 14.14 -19.23 -6.44
CA TYR A 409 14.86 -20.25 -5.70
C TYR A 409 15.81 -21.03 -6.60
N THR A 410 15.36 -21.48 -7.79
CA THR A 410 16.19 -22.25 -8.73
C THR A 410 17.37 -21.44 -9.26
N LEU A 411 17.19 -20.17 -9.61
CA LEU A 411 18.26 -19.31 -10.13
C LEU A 411 19.17 -18.76 -9.03
N GLY A 412 18.63 -18.52 -7.82
CA GLY A 412 19.38 -17.85 -6.75
C GLY A 412 20.04 -18.79 -5.76
N ARG A 413 19.57 -20.05 -5.66
CA ARG A 413 19.98 -20.97 -4.58
C ARG A 413 20.42 -22.35 -5.07
N THR A 414 20.14 -22.71 -6.30
CA THR A 414 20.45 -24.05 -6.84
C THR A 414 21.19 -23.96 -8.16
N ASP A 415 21.95 -25.00 -8.47
CA ASP A 415 22.69 -25.12 -9.73
C ASP A 415 21.93 -26.00 -10.77
N TRP A 416 20.60 -26.11 -10.62
CA TRP A 416 19.79 -27.01 -11.47
C TRP A 416 19.68 -26.57 -12.92
N LEU A 417 19.51 -25.25 -13.14
CA LEU A 417 19.34 -24.68 -14.49
C LEU A 417 20.62 -24.00 -14.97
N VAL A 418 21.24 -23.22 -14.09
CA VAL A 418 22.47 -22.49 -14.29
C VAL A 418 23.21 -22.44 -12.95
N PRO A 419 24.54 -22.21 -12.90
CA PRO A 419 25.22 -21.91 -11.65
C PRO A 419 24.48 -20.79 -10.92
N HIS A 420 24.27 -20.94 -9.61
CA HIS A 420 23.49 -19.96 -8.81
C HIS A 420 24.06 -18.54 -8.96
N ILE A 421 23.17 -17.59 -9.14
CA ILE A 421 23.50 -16.17 -9.36
C ILE A 421 22.98 -15.29 -8.21
N ASP A 422 22.81 -15.86 -7.03
CA ASP A 422 22.45 -15.21 -5.76
C ASP A 422 21.23 -14.29 -5.87
N ALA A 423 21.34 -13.06 -5.34
CA ALA A 423 20.26 -12.08 -5.38
C ALA A 423 19.79 -11.73 -6.80
N LYS A 424 20.67 -11.79 -7.80
CA LYS A 424 20.30 -11.52 -9.20
C LYS A 424 19.25 -12.51 -9.71
N GLY A 425 19.33 -13.79 -9.29
CA GLY A 425 18.35 -14.82 -9.63
C GLY A 425 16.94 -14.48 -9.15
N PHE A 426 16.80 -13.98 -7.93
CA PHE A 426 15.52 -13.53 -7.39
C PHE A 426 15.00 -12.27 -8.11
N TRP A 427 15.86 -11.30 -8.43
CA TRP A 427 15.43 -10.11 -9.16
C TRP A 427 15.00 -10.42 -10.59
N ILE A 428 15.66 -11.35 -11.28
CA ILE A 428 15.21 -11.88 -12.59
C ILE A 428 13.83 -12.53 -12.44
N ALA A 429 13.65 -13.34 -11.41
CA ALA A 429 12.36 -13.99 -11.13
C ALA A 429 11.24 -12.98 -10.84
N PHE A 430 11.54 -11.86 -10.13
CA PHE A 430 10.59 -10.78 -9.93
C PHE A 430 10.21 -10.12 -11.25
N VAL A 431 11.18 -9.79 -12.12
CA VAL A 431 10.89 -9.23 -13.44
C VAL A 431 9.99 -10.17 -14.26
N VAL A 432 10.31 -11.47 -14.29
CA VAL A 432 9.54 -12.48 -15.05
C VAL A 432 8.12 -12.63 -14.47
N SER A 433 8.00 -12.81 -13.15
CA SER A 433 6.70 -13.05 -12.50
C SER A 433 5.77 -11.85 -12.59
N LEU A 434 6.30 -10.62 -12.39
CA LEU A 434 5.50 -9.41 -12.53
C LEU A 434 5.13 -9.12 -13.99
N THR A 435 6.03 -9.40 -14.92
CA THR A 435 5.70 -9.29 -16.36
C THR A 435 4.58 -10.23 -16.73
N PHE A 436 4.62 -11.46 -16.24
CA PHE A 436 3.55 -12.43 -16.44
C PHE A 436 2.22 -11.96 -15.84
N ALA A 437 2.25 -11.46 -14.60
CA ALA A 437 1.09 -10.85 -13.96
C ALA A 437 0.55 -9.66 -14.77
N ALA A 438 1.41 -8.75 -15.20
CA ALA A 438 1.04 -7.58 -15.99
C ALA A 438 0.37 -7.95 -17.32
N ILE A 439 0.89 -8.98 -18.00
CA ILE A 439 0.30 -9.51 -19.25
C ILE A 439 -1.09 -10.09 -18.98
N LEU A 440 -1.24 -10.97 -18.00
CA LEU A 440 -2.52 -11.62 -17.70
C LEU A 440 -3.58 -10.61 -17.23
N LEU A 441 -3.20 -9.66 -16.38
CA LEU A 441 -4.11 -8.59 -15.96
C LEU A 441 -4.52 -7.70 -17.14
N SER A 442 -3.58 -7.38 -18.04
CA SER A 442 -3.87 -6.58 -19.25
C SER A 442 -4.80 -7.32 -20.22
N LEU A 443 -4.63 -8.63 -20.40
CA LEU A 443 -5.55 -9.46 -21.17
C LEU A 443 -6.93 -9.48 -20.53
N ARG A 444 -7.00 -9.60 -19.20
CA ARG A 444 -8.27 -9.53 -18.47
C ARG A 444 -8.95 -8.19 -18.62
N MET A 445 -8.21 -7.08 -18.51
CA MET A 445 -8.71 -5.73 -18.74
C MET A 445 -9.28 -5.60 -20.16
N LYS A 446 -8.53 -6.02 -21.19
CA LYS A 446 -9.01 -5.99 -22.59
C LYS A 446 -10.29 -6.81 -22.77
N LYS A 447 -10.36 -8.03 -22.20
CA LYS A 447 -11.57 -8.87 -22.22
C LYS A 447 -12.78 -8.17 -21.59
N MET A 448 -12.58 -7.49 -20.45
CA MET A 448 -13.64 -6.72 -19.78
C MET A 448 -14.11 -5.54 -20.63
N GLN A 449 -13.17 -4.82 -21.24
CA GLN A 449 -13.45 -3.64 -22.05
C GLN A 449 -13.97 -3.98 -23.44
N ALA A 450 -13.81 -5.22 -23.91
CA ALA A 450 -14.38 -5.70 -25.17
C ALA A 450 -15.87 -6.09 -25.05
N MET A 451 -16.41 -6.23 -23.84
CA MET A 451 -17.84 -6.46 -23.63
C MET A 451 -18.65 -5.25 -24.08
N SER A 452 -19.91 -5.46 -24.49
CA SER A 452 -20.83 -4.37 -24.81
C SER A 452 -21.07 -3.49 -23.58
N ASP A 453 -21.32 -2.20 -23.80
CA ASP A 453 -21.52 -1.25 -22.72
C ASP A 453 -22.66 -1.68 -21.77
N ASN A 454 -23.75 -2.21 -22.33
CA ASN A 454 -24.86 -2.76 -21.56
C ASN A 454 -24.44 -3.98 -20.70
N ALA A 455 -23.63 -4.88 -21.23
CA ALA A 455 -23.15 -6.05 -20.48
C ALA A 455 -22.23 -5.64 -19.32
N ILE A 456 -21.39 -4.62 -19.51
CA ILE A 456 -20.56 -4.06 -18.44
C ILE A 456 -21.44 -3.49 -17.31
N LEU A 457 -22.43 -2.68 -17.65
CA LEU A 457 -23.32 -2.04 -16.68
C LEU A 457 -24.18 -3.07 -15.93
N GLN A 458 -24.79 -4.04 -16.62
CA GLN A 458 -25.55 -5.14 -16.00
C GLN A 458 -24.70 -5.97 -15.04
N ARG A 459 -23.43 -6.25 -15.40
CA ARG A 459 -22.50 -6.95 -14.50
C ARG A 459 -22.26 -6.18 -13.22
N LEU A 460 -22.07 -4.86 -13.31
CA LEU A 460 -21.84 -4.00 -12.15
C LEU A 460 -23.08 -3.88 -11.26
N GLU A 461 -24.27 -3.93 -11.83
CA GLU A 461 -25.53 -3.96 -11.09
C GLU A 461 -25.71 -5.26 -10.30
N LYS A 462 -25.35 -6.41 -10.85
CA LYS A 462 -25.38 -7.70 -10.13
C LYS A 462 -24.44 -7.75 -8.92
N ILE A 463 -23.39 -6.92 -8.90
CA ILE A 463 -22.44 -6.81 -7.80
C ILE A 463 -22.88 -5.73 -6.79
N LYS A 464 -23.87 -4.93 -7.14
CA LYS A 464 -24.54 -3.96 -6.26
C LYS A 464 -25.32 -4.66 -5.15
#